data_462cabae8f796a9d955a5f45caad252e
#
_entry.id   462cabae8f796a9d955a5f45caad252e
#
_cell.length_a   1.000
_cell.length_b   1.000
_cell.length_c   1.000
_cell.angle_alpha   90.00
_cell.angle_beta   90.00
_cell.angle_gamma   90.00
#
_symmetry.space_group_name_H-M   'P 1'
#
loop_
_entity.id
_entity.type
_entity.pdbx_description
1 polymer ?
#
loop_
_entity_poly.entity_id
_entity_poly.type
_entity_poly.pdbx_seq_one_letter_code
_entity_poly.pdbx_strand_id
1 'polypeptide(L)'
;NLVTPNVALQLGFMNPKGTLNKFLRREQDLHEITYLHESGLSVIPSSPSYEEFQKTNTQQLAEVFEHLDNTAQFVLIDAPSGLGYDVDQVLKNSDEVIVVVTPTIPSVMDALKTMQAAKAQDNTIAGILVNMSNKGKHELQISEIEQILGQHIIGNVPHNKKVRKALHQGMPVHHLFPRSKVAKEFRQVAQHLSHFH
;
A
#
# COMPACT_ATOMS: atom_id res chain seq x y z
N ASN A 1 3.97 1.44 6.55
CA ASN A 1 3.55 0.60 7.68
C ASN A 1 4.74 0.35 8.62
N LEU A 2 4.74 1.00 9.79
CA LEU A 2 5.81 0.90 10.79
C LEU A 2 5.67 -0.34 11.68
N VAL A 3 4.45 -0.82 11.88
CA VAL A 3 4.17 -1.94 12.82
C VAL A 3 4.49 -3.30 12.18
N THR A 4 4.08 -3.49 10.93
CA THR A 4 4.29 -4.73 10.17
C THR A 4 4.85 -4.42 8.77
N PRO A 5 6.14 -4.05 8.67
CA PRO A 5 6.74 -3.56 7.43
C PRO A 5 7.04 -4.71 6.46
N ASN A 6 6.10 -5.08 5.62
CA ASN A 6 6.23 -6.21 4.71
C ASN A 6 6.76 -5.85 3.32
N VAL A 7 6.59 -4.60 2.86
CA VAL A 7 6.94 -4.20 1.47
C VAL A 7 8.42 -4.45 1.17
N ALA A 8 9.32 -4.01 2.04
CA ALA A 8 10.75 -4.21 1.86
C ALA A 8 11.13 -5.70 1.81
N LEU A 9 10.59 -6.50 2.72
CA LEU A 9 10.82 -7.95 2.76
C LEU A 9 10.30 -8.64 1.49
N GLN A 10 9.14 -8.22 0.99
CA GLN A 10 8.55 -8.74 -0.25
C GLN A 10 9.35 -8.34 -1.50
N LEU A 11 10.14 -7.27 -1.43
CA LEU A 11 11.05 -6.83 -2.47
C LEU A 11 12.51 -7.28 -2.24
N GLY A 12 12.73 -8.23 -1.34
CA GLY A 12 14.04 -8.85 -1.12
C GLY A 12 14.99 -8.07 -0.21
N PHE A 13 14.58 -6.93 0.37
CA PHE A 13 15.36 -6.18 1.35
C PHE A 13 15.24 -6.82 2.73
N MET A 14 16.01 -7.87 2.97
CA MET A 14 15.90 -8.66 4.21
C MET A 14 16.46 -7.94 5.45
N ASN A 15 17.47 -7.09 5.27
CA ASN A 15 18.10 -6.35 6.38
C ASN A 15 18.62 -4.99 5.87
N PRO A 16 17.74 -4.02 5.60
CA PRO A 16 18.14 -2.71 5.12
C PRO A 16 18.93 -1.95 6.21
N LYS A 17 20.05 -1.36 5.83
CA LYS A 17 20.90 -0.57 6.76
C LYS A 17 20.25 0.77 7.12
N GLY A 18 19.57 1.39 6.17
CA GLY A 18 18.79 2.61 6.35
C GLY A 18 17.30 2.29 6.43
N THR A 19 16.58 2.91 7.33
CA THR A 19 15.15 2.67 7.54
C THR A 19 14.41 3.95 7.90
N LEU A 20 13.10 3.97 7.61
CA LEU A 20 12.22 5.06 8.03
C LEU A 20 12.32 5.32 9.55
N ASN A 21 12.50 4.27 10.37
CA ASN A 21 12.69 4.40 11.81
C ASN A 21 13.92 5.22 12.16
N LYS A 22 15.04 5.04 11.45
CA LYS A 22 16.27 5.81 11.66
C LYS A 22 16.13 7.27 11.21
N PHE A 23 15.44 7.51 10.09
CA PHE A 23 15.09 8.86 9.67
C PHE A 23 14.27 9.59 10.75
N LEU A 24 13.21 8.94 11.26
CA LEU A 24 12.37 9.50 12.33
C LEU A 24 13.11 9.76 13.65
N ARG A 25 14.22 9.09 13.87
CA ARG A 25 15.14 9.35 14.99
C ARG A 25 16.27 10.33 14.66
N ARG A 26 16.29 10.88 13.43
CA ARG A 26 17.33 11.81 12.93
C ARG A 26 18.74 11.20 12.90
N GLU A 27 18.81 9.88 12.73
CA GLU A 27 20.07 9.13 12.63
C GLU A 27 20.56 9.03 11.18
N GLN A 28 19.66 9.18 10.21
CA GLN A 28 19.94 9.08 8.78
C GLN A 28 19.05 10.04 7.98
N ASP A 29 19.57 10.52 6.86
CA ASP A 29 18.83 11.35 5.92
C ASP A 29 17.99 10.52 4.94
N LEU A 30 17.02 11.15 4.25
CA LEU A 30 16.10 10.48 3.32
C LEU A 30 16.85 9.73 2.21
N HIS A 31 17.93 10.29 1.67
CA HIS A 31 18.72 9.65 0.62
C HIS A 31 19.46 8.39 1.08
N GLU A 32 19.84 8.31 2.37
CA GLU A 32 20.52 7.15 2.95
C GLU A 32 19.57 5.96 3.19
N ILE A 33 18.27 6.24 3.33
CA ILE A 33 17.24 5.25 3.56
C ILE A 33 16.42 4.89 2.33
N THR A 34 16.70 5.53 1.19
CA THR A 34 16.02 5.29 -0.09
C THR A 34 16.82 4.29 -0.92
N TYR A 35 16.21 3.18 -1.25
CA TYR A 35 16.82 2.09 -2.03
C TYR A 35 16.20 2.00 -3.41
N LEU A 36 17.03 1.96 -4.45
CA LEU A 36 16.57 1.64 -5.80
C LEU A 36 16.53 0.12 -5.97
N HIS A 37 15.31 -0.40 -6.14
CA HIS A 37 15.10 -1.81 -6.47
C HIS A 37 15.35 -2.07 -7.96
N GLU A 38 15.78 -3.28 -8.33
CA GLU A 38 16.08 -3.66 -9.73
C GLU A 38 14.86 -3.56 -10.68
N SER A 39 13.63 -3.49 -10.14
CA SER A 39 12.42 -3.20 -10.92
C SER A 39 12.25 -1.72 -11.27
N GLY A 40 13.13 -0.83 -10.82
CA GLY A 40 13.03 0.61 -11.00
C GLY A 40 12.24 1.34 -9.90
N LEU A 41 11.74 0.64 -8.89
CA LEU A 41 11.07 1.25 -7.74
C LEU A 41 12.09 1.84 -6.76
N SER A 42 11.87 3.08 -6.32
CA SER A 42 12.51 3.62 -5.13
C SER A 42 11.71 3.20 -3.89
N VAL A 43 12.38 2.63 -2.90
CA VAL A 43 11.75 2.04 -1.71
C VAL A 43 12.34 2.62 -0.45
N ILE A 44 11.51 3.08 0.46
CA ILE A 44 11.88 3.50 1.81
C ILE A 44 11.38 2.41 2.77
N PRO A 45 12.25 1.54 3.27
CA PRO A 45 11.86 0.47 4.15
C PRO A 45 11.63 0.96 5.58
N SER A 46 10.70 0.35 6.29
CA SER A 46 10.65 0.40 7.76
C SER A 46 11.41 -0.79 8.35
N SER A 47 11.89 -0.64 9.57
CA SER A 47 12.63 -1.70 10.25
C SER A 47 11.72 -2.85 10.68
N PRO A 48 12.11 -4.11 10.47
CA PRO A 48 11.41 -5.26 11.03
C PRO A 48 11.71 -5.49 12.52
N SER A 49 12.60 -4.70 13.13
CA SER A 49 12.97 -4.83 14.54
C SER A 49 11.94 -4.20 15.45
N TYR A 50 11.41 -4.99 16.39
CA TYR A 50 10.51 -4.48 17.43
C TYR A 50 11.20 -3.45 18.36
N GLU A 51 12.48 -3.64 18.66
CA GLU A 51 13.25 -2.70 19.47
C GLU A 51 13.39 -1.34 18.78
N GLU A 52 13.65 -1.32 17.46
CA GLU A 52 13.69 -0.07 16.69
C GLU A 52 12.33 0.59 16.62
N PHE A 53 11.26 -0.19 16.45
CA PHE A 53 9.89 0.33 16.49
C PHE A 53 9.58 1.04 17.82
N GLN A 54 9.92 0.42 18.95
CA GLN A 54 9.69 1.03 20.29
C GLN A 54 10.41 2.37 20.48
N LYS A 55 11.57 2.53 19.86
CA LYS A 55 12.38 3.77 19.92
C LYS A 55 11.92 4.84 18.93
N THR A 56 10.99 4.51 18.04
CA THR A 56 10.56 5.40 16.96
C THR A 56 9.46 6.34 17.42
N ASN A 57 9.67 7.65 17.24
CA ASN A 57 8.63 8.65 17.47
C ASN A 57 7.75 8.77 16.22
N THR A 58 6.58 8.12 16.23
CA THR A 58 5.63 8.14 15.12
C THR A 58 4.97 9.51 14.90
N GLN A 59 5.06 10.42 15.86
CA GLN A 59 4.54 11.80 15.72
C GLN A 59 5.28 12.60 14.66
N GLN A 60 6.49 12.18 14.30
CA GLN A 60 7.30 12.83 13.26
C GLN A 60 7.00 12.33 11.84
N LEU A 61 6.01 11.46 11.64
CA LEU A 61 5.64 10.96 10.32
C LEU A 61 5.30 12.08 9.32
N ALA A 62 4.71 13.19 9.78
CA ALA A 62 4.40 14.33 8.92
C ALA A 62 5.66 14.91 8.25
N GLU A 63 6.79 14.96 8.95
CA GLU A 63 8.06 15.45 8.39
C GLU A 63 8.54 14.62 7.19
N VAL A 64 8.23 13.31 7.17
CA VAL A 64 8.58 12.40 6.06
C VAL A 64 7.84 12.81 4.79
N PHE A 65 6.55 13.13 4.91
CA PHE A 65 5.72 13.48 3.77
C PHE A 65 6.16 14.80 3.14
N GLU A 66 6.52 15.79 3.97
CA GLU A 66 7.09 17.05 3.49
C GLU A 66 8.39 16.85 2.68
N HIS A 67 9.24 15.90 3.10
CA HIS A 67 10.48 15.57 2.38
C HIS A 67 10.23 14.75 1.11
N LEU A 68 9.11 14.04 1.00
CA LEU A 68 8.75 13.26 -0.17
C LEU A 68 8.04 14.10 -1.24
N ASP A 69 7.55 15.27 -0.88
CA ASP A 69 6.86 16.16 -1.82
C ASP A 69 7.79 16.51 -3.00
N ASN A 70 7.26 16.41 -4.21
CA ASN A 70 7.98 16.64 -5.48
C ASN A 70 9.20 15.73 -5.74
N THR A 71 9.39 14.64 -4.98
CA THR A 71 10.50 13.70 -5.22
C THR A 71 10.21 12.68 -6.32
N ALA A 72 8.94 12.41 -6.57
CA ALA A 72 8.48 11.46 -7.60
C ALA A 72 7.10 11.86 -8.12
N GLN A 73 6.74 11.38 -9.32
CA GLN A 73 5.41 11.58 -9.88
C GLN A 73 4.31 10.92 -9.02
N PHE A 74 4.62 9.77 -8.44
CA PHE A 74 3.74 9.04 -7.53
C PHE A 74 4.52 8.58 -6.30
N VAL A 75 3.98 8.85 -5.13
CA VAL A 75 4.44 8.31 -3.85
C VAL A 75 3.36 7.40 -3.29
N LEU A 76 3.62 6.10 -3.22
CA LEU A 76 2.69 5.12 -2.67
C LEU A 76 3.04 4.82 -1.21
N ILE A 77 2.09 5.05 -0.33
CA ILE A 77 2.25 4.83 1.10
C ILE A 77 1.52 3.54 1.49
N ASP A 78 2.30 2.51 1.89
CA ASP A 78 1.73 1.28 2.46
C ASP A 78 1.24 1.55 3.89
N ALA A 79 -0.06 1.81 4.03
CA ALA A 79 -0.69 2.05 5.32
C ALA A 79 -0.99 0.75 6.07
N PRO A 80 -0.97 0.76 7.42
CA PRO A 80 -1.47 -0.36 8.21
C PRO A 80 -3.00 -0.47 8.07
N SER A 81 -3.55 -1.62 8.45
CA SER A 81 -4.99 -1.82 8.56
C SER A 81 -5.57 -1.18 9.83
N GLY A 82 -6.85 -0.89 9.84
CA GLY A 82 -7.57 -0.35 10.99
C GLY A 82 -7.66 1.18 11.00
N LEU A 83 -7.86 1.76 12.19
CA LEU A 83 -8.10 3.20 12.41
C LEU A 83 -7.17 3.78 13.48
N GLY A 84 -5.96 3.24 13.61
CA GLY A 84 -4.96 3.69 14.58
C GLY A 84 -4.34 5.04 14.20
N TYR A 85 -3.51 5.57 15.10
CA TYR A 85 -2.79 6.82 14.90
C TYR A 85 -2.00 6.88 13.58
N ASP A 86 -1.32 5.78 13.24
CA ASP A 86 -0.51 5.72 12.00
C ASP A 86 -1.37 5.86 10.74
N VAL A 87 -2.59 5.27 10.74
CA VAL A 87 -3.56 5.43 9.64
C VAL A 87 -4.03 6.89 9.55
N ASP A 88 -4.36 7.51 10.69
CA ASP A 88 -4.75 8.91 10.76
C ASP A 88 -3.66 9.84 10.20
N GLN A 89 -2.39 9.59 10.54
CA GLN A 89 -1.27 10.37 9.98
C GLN A 89 -1.08 10.15 8.47
N VAL A 90 -1.25 8.92 7.98
CA VAL A 90 -1.19 8.65 6.55
C VAL A 90 -2.33 9.37 5.81
N LEU A 91 -3.55 9.28 6.32
CA LEU A 91 -4.71 9.94 5.72
C LEU A 91 -4.54 11.47 5.67
N LYS A 92 -4.07 12.09 6.74
CA LYS A 92 -3.82 13.55 6.79
C LYS A 92 -2.81 14.07 5.77
N ASN A 93 -1.89 13.21 5.35
CA ASN A 93 -0.78 13.57 4.47
C ASN A 93 -0.85 12.87 3.10
N SER A 94 -2.00 12.36 2.72
CA SER A 94 -2.23 11.73 1.41
C SER A 94 -3.25 12.54 0.63
N ASP A 95 -3.02 12.72 -0.66
CA ASP A 95 -3.97 13.37 -1.57
C ASP A 95 -5.13 12.45 -1.89
N GLU A 96 -4.83 11.16 -2.10
CA GLU A 96 -5.79 10.15 -2.53
C GLU A 96 -5.61 8.83 -1.79
N VAL A 97 -6.70 8.10 -1.67
CA VAL A 97 -6.74 6.80 -0.99
C VAL A 97 -7.25 5.71 -1.93
N ILE A 98 -6.46 4.67 -2.10
CA ILE A 98 -6.88 3.42 -2.73
C ILE A 98 -7.25 2.44 -1.62
N VAL A 99 -8.51 2.00 -1.62
CA VAL A 99 -8.99 1.05 -0.61
C VAL A 99 -8.88 -0.36 -1.15
N VAL A 100 -8.09 -1.20 -0.49
CA VAL A 100 -7.88 -2.60 -0.89
C VAL A 100 -8.72 -3.53 -0.02
N VAL A 101 -9.56 -4.36 -0.65
CA VAL A 101 -10.44 -5.32 0.03
C VAL A 101 -10.25 -6.73 -0.52
N THR A 102 -10.47 -7.72 0.31
CA THR A 102 -10.80 -9.07 -0.15
C THR A 102 -12.33 -9.20 -0.28
N PRO A 103 -12.87 -10.09 -1.16
CA PRO A 103 -14.31 -10.20 -1.38
C PRO A 103 -15.04 -10.94 -0.24
N THR A 104 -14.85 -10.47 0.99
CA THR A 104 -15.45 -11.00 2.22
C THR A 104 -16.15 -9.90 3.01
N ILE A 105 -17.25 -10.24 3.68
CA ILE A 105 -18.02 -9.28 4.47
C ILE A 105 -17.14 -8.53 5.49
N PRO A 106 -16.30 -9.19 6.33
CA PRO A 106 -15.46 -8.48 7.28
C PRO A 106 -14.54 -7.45 6.63
N SER A 107 -13.86 -7.83 5.54
CA SER A 107 -12.95 -6.93 4.83
C SER A 107 -13.66 -5.71 4.26
N VAL A 108 -14.83 -5.90 3.67
CA VAL A 108 -15.64 -4.81 3.10
C VAL A 108 -16.19 -3.88 4.20
N MET A 109 -16.60 -4.44 5.34
CA MET A 109 -17.07 -3.63 6.47
C MET A 109 -15.95 -2.82 7.13
N ASP A 110 -14.74 -3.36 7.22
CA ASP A 110 -13.57 -2.61 7.71
C ASP A 110 -13.16 -1.51 6.72
N ALA A 111 -13.22 -1.80 5.43
CA ALA A 111 -13.00 -0.79 4.39
C ALA A 111 -14.01 0.36 4.46
N LEU A 112 -15.28 0.08 4.72
CA LEU A 112 -16.30 1.12 4.88
C LEU A 112 -15.94 2.11 5.99
N LYS A 113 -15.43 1.62 7.13
CA LYS A 113 -14.97 2.48 8.24
C LYS A 113 -13.76 3.31 7.85
N THR A 114 -12.80 2.70 7.16
CA THR A 114 -11.59 3.40 6.67
C THR A 114 -11.98 4.51 5.68
N MET A 115 -12.92 4.24 4.77
CA MET A 115 -13.43 5.25 3.83
C MET A 115 -14.14 6.40 4.53
N GLN A 116 -14.89 6.11 5.60
CA GLN A 116 -15.53 7.16 6.41
C GLN A 116 -14.49 8.03 7.11
N ALA A 117 -13.43 7.42 7.66
CA ALA A 117 -12.32 8.15 8.26
C ALA A 117 -11.57 9.02 7.23
N ALA A 118 -11.29 8.49 6.04
CA ALA A 118 -10.67 9.23 4.94
C ALA A 118 -11.51 10.43 4.50
N LYS A 119 -12.82 10.23 4.30
CA LYS A 119 -13.75 11.33 3.95
C LYS A 119 -13.86 12.40 5.04
N ALA A 120 -13.75 12.01 6.31
CA ALA A 120 -13.75 12.97 7.42
C ALA A 120 -12.48 13.84 7.48
N GLN A 121 -11.46 13.46 6.72
CA GLN A 121 -10.20 14.21 6.54
C GLN A 121 -10.07 14.81 5.14
N ASP A 122 -11.18 14.94 4.41
CA ASP A 122 -11.25 15.49 3.05
C ASP A 122 -10.43 14.74 2.00
N ASN A 123 -10.06 13.47 2.26
CA ASN A 123 -9.36 12.67 1.25
C ASN A 123 -10.28 12.27 0.10
N THR A 124 -9.73 12.29 -1.10
CA THR A 124 -10.34 11.69 -2.27
C THR A 124 -10.16 10.17 -2.27
N ILE A 125 -11.24 9.42 -2.45
CA ILE A 125 -11.14 7.97 -2.66
C ILE A 125 -10.93 7.72 -4.16
N ALA A 126 -9.69 7.40 -4.55
CA ALA A 126 -9.31 7.13 -5.93
C ALA A 126 -9.99 5.87 -6.50
N GLY A 127 -10.35 4.93 -5.61
CA GLY A 127 -11.13 3.76 -5.99
C GLY A 127 -10.92 2.57 -5.07
N ILE A 128 -11.61 1.49 -5.39
CA ILE A 128 -11.54 0.24 -4.65
C ILE A 128 -10.84 -0.83 -5.49
N LEU A 129 -9.85 -1.50 -4.89
CA LEU A 129 -9.17 -2.65 -5.47
C LEU A 129 -9.62 -3.93 -4.75
N VAL A 130 -10.35 -4.79 -5.43
CA VAL A 130 -10.66 -6.13 -4.91
C VAL A 130 -9.46 -7.03 -5.15
N ASN A 131 -8.91 -7.60 -4.09
CA ASN A 131 -7.73 -8.46 -4.15
C ASN A 131 -8.06 -9.90 -3.76
N MET A 132 -7.28 -10.85 -4.29
CA MET A 132 -7.39 -12.28 -4.00
C MET A 132 -8.75 -12.90 -4.35
N SER A 133 -9.47 -12.38 -5.34
CA SER A 133 -10.77 -12.95 -5.75
C SER A 133 -10.59 -14.33 -6.38
N ASN A 134 -11.40 -15.29 -5.96
CA ASN A 134 -11.41 -16.67 -6.50
C ASN A 134 -12.68 -16.99 -7.30
N LYS A 135 -13.65 -16.07 -7.32
CA LYS A 135 -15.00 -16.30 -7.86
C LYS A 135 -15.70 -17.48 -7.16
N GLY A 136 -15.40 -17.65 -5.87
CA GLY A 136 -16.01 -18.68 -5.03
C GLY A 136 -17.47 -18.37 -4.69
N LYS A 137 -18.27 -19.42 -4.40
CA LYS A 137 -19.69 -19.29 -4.05
C LYS A 137 -19.93 -18.48 -2.75
N HIS A 138 -18.88 -18.30 -1.93
CA HIS A 138 -18.96 -17.61 -0.63
C HIS A 138 -18.28 -16.24 -0.65
N GLU A 139 -17.91 -15.76 -1.83
CA GLU A 139 -17.35 -14.43 -2.02
C GLU A 139 -18.45 -13.44 -2.42
N LEU A 140 -18.35 -12.22 -1.91
CA LEU A 140 -19.20 -11.12 -2.35
C LEU A 140 -18.98 -10.84 -3.84
N GLN A 141 -20.07 -10.60 -4.56
CA GLN A 141 -20.00 -10.16 -5.93
C GLN A 141 -19.51 -8.71 -6.02
N ILE A 142 -18.90 -8.34 -7.13
CA ILE A 142 -18.39 -6.98 -7.37
C ILE A 142 -19.49 -5.94 -7.14
N SER A 143 -20.69 -6.19 -7.68
CA SER A 143 -21.85 -5.30 -7.52
C SER A 143 -22.30 -5.14 -6.06
N GLU A 144 -22.19 -6.19 -5.26
CA GLU A 144 -22.52 -6.12 -3.83
C GLU A 144 -21.50 -5.25 -3.07
N ILE A 145 -20.21 -5.40 -3.40
CA ILE A 145 -19.14 -4.59 -2.81
C ILE A 145 -19.31 -3.12 -3.18
N GLU A 146 -19.59 -2.81 -4.45
CA GLU A 146 -19.86 -1.44 -4.91
C GLU A 146 -21.10 -0.84 -4.21
N GLN A 147 -22.14 -1.63 -4.05
CA GLN A 147 -23.35 -1.19 -3.37
C GLN A 147 -23.09 -0.88 -1.88
N ILE A 148 -22.31 -1.72 -1.19
CA ILE A 148 -21.99 -1.52 0.24
C ILE A 148 -21.09 -0.30 0.42
N LEU A 149 -20.07 -0.15 -0.42
CA LEU A 149 -19.07 0.89 -0.25
C LEU A 149 -19.44 2.22 -0.94
N GLY A 150 -20.43 2.20 -1.83
CA GLY A 150 -20.85 3.39 -2.58
C GLY A 150 -19.77 3.98 -3.47
N GLN A 151 -18.86 3.12 -3.98
CA GLN A 151 -17.73 3.50 -4.83
C GLN A 151 -17.45 2.46 -5.89
N HIS A 152 -16.88 2.89 -7.04
CA HIS A 152 -16.52 1.99 -8.11
C HIS A 152 -15.26 1.18 -7.85
N ILE A 153 -15.25 -0.06 -8.34
CA ILE A 153 -14.09 -0.93 -8.29
C ILE A 153 -13.20 -0.64 -9.50
N ILE A 154 -11.98 -0.18 -9.24
CA ILE A 154 -10.97 0.15 -10.26
C ILE A 154 -10.16 -1.07 -10.71
N GLY A 155 -10.23 -2.19 -9.98
CA GLY A 155 -9.55 -3.42 -10.35
C GLY A 155 -10.01 -4.61 -9.52
N ASN A 156 -9.94 -5.80 -10.14
CA ASN A 156 -10.28 -7.06 -9.50
C ASN A 156 -9.17 -8.09 -9.73
N VAL A 157 -8.21 -8.12 -8.80
CA VAL A 157 -7.02 -8.97 -8.86
C VAL A 157 -7.35 -10.38 -8.40
N PRO A 158 -7.30 -11.38 -9.27
CA PRO A 158 -7.60 -12.75 -8.91
C PRO A 158 -6.48 -13.35 -8.05
N HIS A 159 -6.85 -14.25 -7.14
CA HIS A 159 -5.87 -15.09 -6.45
C HIS A 159 -5.03 -15.88 -7.47
N ASN A 160 -3.71 -15.77 -7.37
CA ASN A 160 -2.82 -16.42 -8.33
C ASN A 160 -1.49 -16.86 -7.69
N LYS A 161 -1.12 -18.13 -7.92
CA LYS A 161 0.14 -18.70 -7.41
C LYS A 161 1.40 -17.96 -7.91
N LYS A 162 1.31 -17.26 -9.05
CA LYS A 162 2.41 -16.47 -9.61
C LYS A 162 2.78 -15.27 -8.70
N VAL A 163 1.80 -14.69 -7.99
CA VAL A 163 2.06 -13.63 -7.00
C VAL A 163 2.98 -14.16 -5.91
N ARG A 164 2.62 -15.31 -5.31
CA ARG A 164 3.45 -15.94 -4.27
C ARG A 164 4.85 -16.28 -4.77
N LYS A 165 4.97 -16.78 -6.02
CA LYS A 165 6.26 -17.07 -6.64
C LYS A 165 7.10 -15.81 -6.84
N ALA A 166 6.48 -14.71 -7.27
CA ALA A 166 7.14 -13.43 -7.46
C ALA A 166 7.64 -12.86 -6.12
N LEU A 167 6.81 -12.84 -5.10
CA LEU A 167 7.18 -12.41 -3.75
C LEU A 167 8.34 -13.23 -3.17
N HIS A 168 8.35 -14.56 -3.39
CA HIS A 168 9.47 -15.42 -2.96
C HIS A 168 10.80 -15.05 -3.65
N GLN A 169 10.73 -14.48 -4.85
CA GLN A 169 11.91 -14.02 -5.60
C GLN A 169 12.23 -12.54 -5.38
N GLY A 170 11.53 -11.88 -4.45
CA GLY A 170 11.72 -10.46 -4.18
C GLY A 170 11.33 -9.53 -5.34
N MET A 171 10.48 -9.98 -6.26
CA MET A 171 10.16 -9.24 -7.47
C MET A 171 8.67 -8.97 -7.63
N PRO A 172 8.25 -7.82 -8.19
CA PRO A 172 6.86 -7.60 -8.55
C PRO A 172 6.35 -8.59 -9.58
N VAL A 173 5.12 -9.06 -9.40
CA VAL A 173 4.52 -10.09 -10.28
C VAL A 173 4.44 -9.68 -11.75
N HIS A 174 4.26 -8.38 -12.03
CA HIS A 174 4.20 -7.90 -13.41
C HIS A 174 5.57 -7.93 -14.11
N HIS A 175 6.66 -7.89 -13.35
CA HIS A 175 8.02 -7.98 -13.87
C HIS A 175 8.35 -9.43 -14.28
N LEU A 176 8.11 -10.39 -13.38
CA LEU A 176 8.37 -11.80 -13.66
C LEU A 176 7.33 -12.47 -14.59
N PHE A 177 6.09 -12.04 -14.50
CA PHE A 177 4.99 -12.66 -15.24
C PHE A 177 4.12 -11.62 -15.96
N PRO A 178 4.68 -10.82 -16.89
CA PRO A 178 4.01 -9.65 -17.50
C PRO A 178 2.75 -10.00 -18.28
N ARG A 179 2.64 -11.23 -18.77
CA ARG A 179 1.47 -11.73 -19.53
C ARG A 179 0.41 -12.39 -18.64
N SER A 180 0.64 -12.49 -17.33
CA SER A 180 -0.34 -13.09 -16.42
C SER A 180 -1.58 -12.21 -16.27
N LYS A 181 -2.72 -12.84 -15.93
CA LYS A 181 -3.97 -12.12 -15.69
C LYS A 181 -3.79 -11.08 -14.58
N VAL A 182 -3.11 -11.45 -13.49
CA VAL A 182 -2.81 -10.53 -12.37
C VAL A 182 -2.01 -9.31 -12.83
N ALA A 183 -0.97 -9.52 -13.65
CA ALA A 183 -0.17 -8.41 -14.17
C ALA A 183 -0.96 -7.49 -15.11
N LYS A 184 -1.94 -8.03 -15.83
CA LYS A 184 -2.84 -7.22 -16.66
C LYS A 184 -3.76 -6.37 -15.79
N GLU A 185 -4.35 -6.93 -14.74
CA GLU A 185 -5.21 -6.19 -13.80
C GLU A 185 -4.43 -5.04 -13.13
N PHE A 186 -3.23 -5.29 -12.61
CA PHE A 186 -2.41 -4.21 -12.04
C PHE A 186 -2.06 -3.11 -13.04
N ARG A 187 -1.82 -3.45 -14.32
CA ARG A 187 -1.62 -2.42 -15.35
C ARG A 187 -2.86 -1.58 -15.59
N GLN A 188 -4.04 -2.18 -15.60
CA GLN A 188 -5.29 -1.45 -15.76
C GLN A 188 -5.52 -0.48 -14.60
N VAL A 189 -5.26 -0.93 -13.36
CA VAL A 189 -5.30 -0.06 -12.18
C VAL A 189 -4.31 1.09 -12.31
N ALA A 190 -3.06 0.82 -12.68
CA ALA A 190 -2.05 1.85 -12.87
C ALA A 190 -2.43 2.87 -13.96
N GLN A 191 -2.98 2.39 -15.08
CA GLN A 191 -3.51 3.27 -16.14
C GLN A 191 -4.67 4.13 -15.64
N HIS A 192 -5.59 3.55 -14.87
CA HIS A 192 -6.69 4.31 -14.28
C HIS A 192 -6.17 5.45 -13.42
N LEU A 193 -5.24 5.17 -12.50
CA LEU A 193 -4.65 6.18 -11.62
C LEU A 193 -3.85 7.26 -12.38
N SER A 194 -3.13 6.88 -13.44
CA SER A 194 -2.35 7.83 -14.24
C SER A 194 -3.18 8.76 -15.13
N HIS A 195 -4.45 8.49 -15.36
CA HIS A 195 -5.35 9.36 -16.14
C HIS A 195 -6.01 10.45 -15.30
N PHE A 196 -5.93 10.35 -13.98
CA PHE A 196 -6.46 11.36 -13.06
C PHE A 196 -5.43 12.44 -12.71
N HIS A 197 -4.18 12.25 -13.13
CA HIS A 197 -3.05 13.16 -12.95
C HIS A 197 -2.36 13.45 -14.28
#